data_d07a52514ff3fb6f33bce652913299d9
#
_entry.id   d07a52514ff3fb6f33bce652913299d9
#
_cell.length_a   1.000
_cell.length_b   1.000
_cell.length_c   1.000
_cell.angle_alpha   90.00
_cell.angle_beta   90.00
_cell.angle_gamma   90.00
#
_symmetry.space_group_name_H-M   'P 1'
#
loop_
_entity.id
_entity.type
_entity.pdbx_description
1 polymer ?
#
loop_
_entity_poly.entity_id
_entity_poly.type
_entity_poly.pdbx_seq_one_letter_code
_entity_poly.pdbx_strand_id
1 'polypeptide(L)'
;MMQKQDQNLGTAPLGKLMVSLAIPAVAAQIINVLYNIVDRIYIGHIPEYGQLALTGVGVCAPILMIISAFSAFAGMGGAPLASIQMGRKNMDEAEKILGSSVAMLLVSSVVLTVLFYIFKTPILYAFGASDQTIVFAEQYISIYLIGTIFVQFALGLNTYISAQGNAKVADMYLRISKKINLILNFIKDG
;
A
#
# COMPACT_ATOMS: atom_id res chain seq x y z
N MET A 1 22.59 -15.95 -10.35
CA MET A 1 23.05 -14.73 -11.07
C MET A 1 22.64 -13.40 -10.43
N MET A 2 22.07 -13.38 -9.22
CA MET A 2 21.52 -12.16 -8.54
C MET A 2 22.42 -11.56 -7.43
N GLN A 3 23.62 -12.09 -7.22
CA GLN A 3 24.49 -11.70 -6.10
C GLN A 3 25.47 -10.54 -6.41
N LYS A 4 25.43 -9.98 -7.63
CA LYS A 4 26.38 -8.92 -8.08
C LYS A 4 25.83 -7.50 -8.04
N GLN A 5 24.54 -7.31 -7.71
CA GLN A 5 23.91 -5.98 -7.76
C GLN A 5 24.15 -5.15 -6.49
N ASP A 6 24.36 -5.80 -5.33
CA ASP A 6 24.50 -5.12 -4.04
C ASP A 6 25.84 -4.42 -3.81
N GLN A 7 26.87 -4.72 -4.62
CA GLN A 7 28.23 -4.16 -4.44
C GLN A 7 28.53 -2.90 -5.25
N ASN A 8 27.62 -2.47 -6.13
CA ASN A 8 27.90 -1.37 -7.08
C ASN A 8 27.13 -0.07 -6.83
N LEU A 9 26.36 0.05 -5.74
CA LEU A 9 25.59 1.27 -5.46
C LEU A 9 26.46 2.53 -5.28
N GLY A 10 27.71 2.35 -4.83
CA GLY A 10 28.67 3.46 -4.63
C GLY A 10 29.63 3.71 -5.78
N THR A 11 29.73 2.80 -6.75
CA THR A 11 30.80 2.85 -7.80
C THR A 11 30.26 2.81 -9.23
N ALA A 12 28.99 2.48 -9.43
CA ALA A 12 28.38 2.41 -10.76
C ALA A 12 28.07 3.81 -11.32
N PRO A 13 28.20 4.02 -12.65
CA PRO A 13 27.79 5.28 -13.28
C PRO A 13 26.30 5.55 -13.02
N LEU A 14 25.98 6.77 -12.57
CA LEU A 14 24.69 7.18 -12.05
C LEU A 14 23.54 6.83 -13.01
N GLY A 15 23.68 7.05 -14.31
CA GLY A 15 22.67 6.76 -15.32
C GLY A 15 22.32 5.27 -15.41
N LYS A 16 23.32 4.38 -15.37
CA LYS A 16 23.10 2.94 -15.41
C LYS A 16 22.43 2.43 -14.14
N LEU A 17 22.77 3.00 -12.99
CA LEU A 17 22.17 2.69 -11.71
C LEU A 17 20.69 3.12 -11.68
N MET A 18 20.39 4.35 -12.14
CA MET A 18 19.01 4.86 -12.21
C MET A 18 18.14 3.96 -13.09
N VAL A 19 18.60 3.58 -14.29
CA VAL A 19 17.83 2.71 -15.19
C VAL A 19 17.61 1.32 -14.60
N SER A 20 18.63 0.74 -13.96
CA SER A 20 18.53 -0.59 -13.35
C SER A 20 17.55 -0.63 -12.16
N LEU A 21 17.35 0.49 -11.45
CA LEU A 21 16.39 0.61 -10.37
C LEU A 21 14.99 1.00 -10.89
N ALA A 22 14.93 1.84 -11.94
CA ALA A 22 13.66 2.31 -12.50
C ALA A 22 12.90 1.19 -13.23
N ILE A 23 13.57 0.34 -14.01
CA ILE A 23 12.90 -0.72 -14.78
C ILE A 23 12.06 -1.67 -13.89
N PRO A 24 12.59 -2.25 -12.80
CA PRO A 24 11.78 -3.10 -11.92
C PRO A 24 10.65 -2.34 -11.25
N ALA A 25 10.88 -1.08 -10.85
CA ALA A 25 9.86 -0.24 -10.21
C ALA A 25 8.71 0.09 -11.17
N VAL A 26 9.02 0.45 -12.42
CA VAL A 26 8.02 0.71 -13.47
C VAL A 26 7.26 -0.57 -13.82
N ALA A 27 7.94 -1.71 -13.96
CA ALA A 27 7.31 -2.99 -14.22
C ALA A 27 6.32 -3.38 -13.09
N ALA A 28 6.73 -3.20 -11.83
CA ALA A 28 5.85 -3.44 -10.68
C ALA A 28 4.62 -2.52 -10.71
N GLN A 29 4.79 -1.25 -11.08
CA GLN A 29 3.69 -0.30 -11.18
C GLN A 29 2.73 -0.65 -12.32
N ILE A 30 3.24 -1.09 -13.48
CA ILE A 30 2.40 -1.57 -14.59
C ILE A 30 1.55 -2.77 -14.14
N ILE A 31 2.16 -3.75 -13.45
CA ILE A 31 1.43 -4.91 -12.92
C ILE A 31 0.34 -4.48 -11.94
N ASN A 32 0.63 -3.51 -11.07
CA ASN A 32 -0.35 -2.98 -10.13
C ASN A 32 -1.52 -2.29 -10.85
N VAL A 33 -1.26 -1.51 -11.89
CA VAL A 33 -2.30 -0.87 -12.71
C VAL A 33 -3.14 -1.93 -13.44
N LEU A 34 -2.51 -2.94 -14.04
CA LEU A 34 -3.23 -4.04 -14.70
C LEU A 34 -4.12 -4.79 -13.72
N TYR A 35 -3.63 -5.08 -12.50
CA TYR A 35 -4.44 -5.69 -11.46
C TYR A 35 -5.69 -4.86 -11.15
N ASN A 36 -5.53 -3.54 -10.95
CA ASN A 36 -6.66 -2.65 -10.69
C ASN A 36 -7.67 -2.61 -11.86
N ILE A 37 -7.20 -2.67 -13.11
CA ILE A 37 -8.07 -2.72 -14.29
C ILE A 37 -8.88 -4.02 -14.32
N VAL A 38 -8.21 -5.15 -14.11
CA VAL A 38 -8.85 -6.47 -14.09
C VAL A 38 -9.90 -6.54 -12.97
N ASP A 39 -9.57 -6.07 -11.78
CA ASP A 39 -10.48 -6.02 -10.64
C ASP A 39 -11.76 -5.22 -10.97
N ARG A 40 -11.62 -4.05 -11.58
CA ARG A 40 -12.75 -3.23 -12.03
C ARG A 40 -13.59 -3.88 -13.13
N ILE A 41 -12.95 -4.61 -14.04
CA ILE A 41 -13.66 -5.38 -15.07
C ILE A 41 -14.53 -6.48 -14.43
N TYR A 42 -14.00 -7.21 -13.45
CA TYR A 42 -14.76 -8.22 -12.72
C TYR A 42 -15.96 -7.61 -11.98
N ILE A 43 -15.75 -6.53 -11.25
CA ILE A 43 -16.85 -5.84 -10.53
C ILE A 43 -17.91 -5.34 -11.52
N GLY A 44 -17.49 -4.76 -12.65
CA GLY A 44 -18.41 -4.23 -13.66
C GLY A 44 -19.25 -5.30 -14.38
N HIS A 45 -18.81 -6.55 -14.39
CA HIS A 45 -19.52 -7.67 -15.02
C HIS A 45 -20.44 -8.44 -14.07
N ILE A 46 -20.62 -8.00 -12.82
CA ILE A 46 -21.58 -8.57 -11.89
C ILE A 46 -23.00 -8.40 -12.48
N PRO A 47 -23.76 -9.49 -12.69
CA PRO A 47 -25.12 -9.38 -13.23
C PRO A 47 -25.99 -8.47 -12.36
N GLU A 48 -26.83 -7.64 -12.99
CA GLU A 48 -27.79 -6.71 -12.39
C GLU A 48 -27.19 -5.50 -11.62
N TYR A 49 -26.03 -5.65 -10.92
CA TYR A 49 -25.53 -4.63 -10.02
C TYR A 49 -24.13 -4.10 -10.37
N GLY A 50 -23.50 -4.58 -11.44
CA GLY A 50 -22.11 -4.28 -11.77
C GLY A 50 -21.81 -2.78 -11.88
N GLN A 51 -22.66 -2.00 -12.52
CA GLN A 51 -22.48 -0.55 -12.63
C GLN A 51 -22.63 0.17 -11.28
N LEU A 52 -23.61 -0.24 -10.48
CA LEU A 52 -23.84 0.35 -9.15
C LEU A 52 -22.69 0.01 -8.20
N ALA A 53 -22.22 -1.25 -8.24
CA ALA A 53 -21.09 -1.70 -7.44
C ALA A 53 -19.80 -0.96 -7.84
N LEU A 54 -19.53 -0.82 -9.14
CA LEU A 54 -18.35 -0.12 -9.65
C LEU A 54 -18.36 1.36 -9.24
N THR A 55 -19.53 2.00 -9.34
CA THR A 55 -19.72 3.39 -8.89
C THR A 55 -19.52 3.51 -7.37
N GLY A 56 -20.09 2.59 -6.59
CA GLY A 56 -19.92 2.53 -5.14
C GLY A 56 -18.45 2.41 -4.72
N VAL A 57 -17.69 1.52 -5.35
CA VAL A 57 -16.23 1.40 -5.14
C VAL A 57 -15.50 2.68 -5.54
N GLY A 58 -15.92 3.33 -6.64
CA GLY A 58 -15.36 4.60 -7.09
C GLY A 58 -15.49 5.73 -6.07
N VAL A 59 -16.65 5.82 -5.42
CA VAL A 59 -16.92 6.82 -4.36
C VAL A 59 -16.03 6.63 -3.13
N CYS A 60 -15.53 5.42 -2.88
CA CYS A 60 -14.59 5.16 -1.79
C CYS A 60 -13.17 5.67 -2.06
N ALA A 61 -12.81 5.98 -3.31
CA ALA A 61 -11.45 6.34 -3.70
C ALA A 61 -10.83 7.49 -2.86
N PRO A 62 -11.52 8.59 -2.52
CA PRO A 62 -10.95 9.64 -1.69
C PRO A 62 -10.55 9.15 -0.29
N ILE A 63 -11.33 8.26 0.33
CA ILE A 63 -10.99 7.66 1.63
C ILE A 63 -9.71 6.83 1.51
N LEU A 64 -9.62 6.00 0.46
CA LEU A 64 -8.44 5.18 0.18
C LEU A 64 -7.19 6.06 -0.04
N MET A 65 -7.34 7.19 -0.74
CA MET A 65 -6.25 8.15 -0.95
C MET A 65 -5.78 8.77 0.36
N ILE A 66 -6.68 9.14 1.27
CA ILE A 66 -6.32 9.68 2.58
C ILE A 66 -5.53 8.64 3.38
N ILE A 67 -5.99 7.39 3.44
CA ILE A 67 -5.29 6.29 4.12
C ILE A 67 -3.89 6.10 3.53
N SER A 68 -3.77 6.08 2.21
CA SER A 68 -2.50 5.93 1.50
C SER A 68 -1.56 7.13 1.74
N ALA A 69 -2.09 8.35 1.85
CA ALA A 69 -1.31 9.55 2.13
C ALA A 69 -0.61 9.48 3.50
N PHE A 70 -1.29 8.97 4.53
CA PHE A 70 -0.66 8.76 5.85
C PHE A 70 0.45 7.71 5.79
N SER A 71 0.27 6.64 5.02
CA SER A 71 1.31 5.64 4.80
C SER A 71 2.52 6.22 4.07
N ALA A 72 2.26 7.02 3.03
CA ALA A 72 3.30 7.70 2.27
C ALA A 72 4.05 8.71 3.14
N PHE A 73 3.36 9.46 4.00
CA PHE A 73 3.99 10.42 4.92
C PHE A 73 4.99 9.72 5.85
N ALA A 74 4.60 8.61 6.48
CA ALA A 74 5.50 7.85 7.34
C ALA A 74 6.67 7.22 6.56
N GLY A 75 6.38 6.63 5.40
CA GLY A 75 7.37 5.95 4.57
C GLY A 75 8.34 6.92 3.88
N MET A 76 7.83 7.88 3.12
CA MET A 76 8.65 8.84 2.36
C MET A 76 9.34 9.85 3.27
N GLY A 77 8.77 10.16 4.44
CA GLY A 77 9.42 11.03 5.42
C GLY A 77 10.57 10.35 6.14
N GLY A 78 10.37 9.12 6.60
CA GLY A 78 11.34 8.43 7.44
C GLY A 78 12.40 7.62 6.69
N ALA A 79 12.05 6.96 5.57
CA ALA A 79 12.98 6.07 4.88
C ALA A 79 14.25 6.76 4.36
N PRO A 80 14.22 7.97 3.76
CA PRO A 80 15.44 8.68 3.38
C PRO A 80 16.32 9.04 4.58
N LEU A 81 15.72 9.47 5.69
CA LEU A 81 16.45 9.81 6.91
C LEU A 81 17.14 8.58 7.50
N ALA A 82 16.44 7.44 7.58
CA ALA A 82 17.02 6.18 8.03
C ALA A 82 18.17 5.75 7.10
N SER A 83 18.03 5.90 5.78
CA SER A 83 19.08 5.57 4.81
C SER A 83 20.34 6.42 4.99
N ILE A 84 20.19 7.71 5.29
CA ILE A 84 21.32 8.60 5.60
C ILE A 84 22.06 8.14 6.85
N GLN A 85 21.32 7.76 7.91
CA GLN A 85 21.93 7.28 9.15
C GLN A 85 22.64 5.93 8.96
N MET A 86 22.04 5.04 8.18
CA MET A 86 22.69 3.76 7.80
C MET A 86 23.99 4.03 7.02
N GLY A 87 24.00 4.98 6.09
CA GLY A 87 25.19 5.38 5.35
C GLY A 87 26.28 5.96 6.26
N ARG A 88 25.90 6.62 7.35
CA ARG A 88 26.81 7.11 8.41
C ARG A 88 27.24 6.04 9.41
N LYS A 89 26.78 4.78 9.23
CA LYS A 89 26.99 3.66 10.17
C LYS A 89 26.36 3.88 11.57
N ASN A 90 25.41 4.78 11.68
CA ASN A 90 24.68 5.05 12.90
C ASN A 90 23.37 4.26 12.91
N MET A 91 23.49 2.96 13.21
CA MET A 91 22.34 2.03 13.17
C MET A 91 21.32 2.34 14.26
N ASP A 92 21.76 2.77 15.44
CA ASP A 92 20.86 3.08 16.55
C ASP A 92 19.87 4.20 16.19
N GLU A 93 20.34 5.23 15.48
CA GLU A 93 19.48 6.32 15.03
C GLU A 93 18.57 5.90 13.87
N ALA A 94 19.06 5.06 12.96
CA ALA A 94 18.25 4.49 11.90
C ALA A 94 17.09 3.64 12.45
N GLU A 95 17.34 2.83 13.48
CA GLU A 95 16.31 2.03 14.17
C GLU A 95 15.28 2.90 14.89
N LYS A 96 15.70 3.99 15.53
CA LYS A 96 14.77 4.95 16.18
C LYS A 96 13.84 5.61 15.16
N ILE A 97 14.36 6.01 13.98
CA ILE A 97 13.57 6.58 12.90
C ILE A 97 12.54 5.55 12.40
N LEU A 98 12.96 4.31 12.17
CA LEU A 98 12.05 3.23 11.77
C LEU A 98 10.99 2.98 12.85
N GLY A 99 11.39 2.89 14.12
CA GLY A 99 10.49 2.70 15.24
C GLY A 99 9.44 3.81 15.36
N SER A 100 9.85 5.06 15.16
CA SER A 100 8.95 6.22 15.15
C SER A 100 7.94 6.15 14.01
N SER A 101 8.38 5.72 12.82
CA SER A 101 7.48 5.53 11.66
C SER A 101 6.51 4.39 11.86
N VAL A 102 6.95 3.28 12.45
CA VAL A 102 6.07 2.15 12.82
C VAL A 102 5.01 2.59 13.83
N ALA A 103 5.40 3.32 14.88
CA ALA A 103 4.47 3.86 15.86
C ALA A 103 3.46 4.81 15.21
N MET A 104 3.91 5.68 14.31
CA MET A 104 3.04 6.59 13.56
C MET A 104 2.05 5.84 12.66
N LEU A 105 2.49 4.81 11.95
CA LEU A 105 1.62 3.96 11.13
C LEU A 105 0.56 3.25 11.98
N LEU A 106 0.95 2.76 13.15
CA LEU A 106 0.03 2.09 14.07
C LEU A 106 -1.02 3.06 14.60
N VAL A 107 -0.60 4.21 15.10
CA VAL A 107 -1.53 5.22 15.63
C VAL A 107 -2.45 5.74 14.53
N SER A 108 -1.90 6.11 13.37
CA SER A 108 -2.71 6.61 12.25
C SER A 108 -3.68 5.57 11.72
N SER A 109 -3.30 4.29 11.65
CA SER A 109 -4.20 3.22 11.19
C SER A 109 -5.40 3.06 12.12
N VAL A 110 -5.18 3.06 13.43
CA VAL A 110 -6.27 2.96 14.41
C VAL A 110 -7.17 4.19 14.35
N VAL A 111 -6.58 5.38 14.36
CA VAL A 111 -7.35 6.65 14.32
C VAL A 111 -8.18 6.75 13.05
N LEU A 112 -7.59 6.48 11.89
CA LEU A 112 -8.30 6.55 10.61
C LEU A 112 -9.38 5.46 10.49
N THR A 113 -9.11 4.25 10.97
CA THR A 113 -10.10 3.17 10.98
C THR A 113 -11.31 3.57 11.82
N VAL A 114 -11.10 4.03 13.05
CA VAL A 114 -12.20 4.45 13.94
C VAL A 114 -12.96 5.64 13.36
N LEU A 115 -12.23 6.67 12.89
CA LEU A 115 -12.81 7.87 12.31
C LEU A 115 -13.71 7.53 11.10
N PHE A 116 -13.15 6.83 10.13
CA PHE A 116 -13.89 6.48 8.92
C PHE A 116 -14.98 5.44 9.16
N TYR A 117 -14.82 4.54 10.13
CA TYR A 117 -15.86 3.57 10.46
C TYR A 117 -17.10 4.24 11.07
N ILE A 118 -16.90 5.24 11.94
CA ILE A 118 -17.99 6.01 12.55
C ILE A 118 -18.68 6.92 11.53
N PHE A 119 -17.89 7.59 10.68
CA PHE A 119 -18.40 8.61 9.77
C PHE A 119 -18.53 8.14 8.31
N LYS A 120 -18.46 6.82 8.03
CA LYS A 120 -18.47 6.28 6.67
C LYS A 120 -19.66 6.78 5.84
N THR A 121 -20.86 6.66 6.36
CA THR A 121 -22.10 7.02 5.64
C THR A 121 -22.13 8.50 5.24
N PRO A 122 -22.01 9.49 6.15
CA PRO A 122 -22.01 10.89 5.78
C PRO A 122 -20.84 11.27 4.86
N ILE A 123 -19.68 10.66 5.04
CA ILE A 123 -18.52 10.92 4.18
C ILE A 123 -18.75 10.39 2.76
N LEU A 124 -19.31 9.19 2.61
CA LEU A 124 -19.63 8.62 1.31
C LEU A 124 -20.67 9.44 0.55
N TYR A 125 -21.70 9.93 1.24
CA TYR A 125 -22.67 10.86 0.63
C TYR A 125 -22.00 12.18 0.21
N ALA A 126 -21.11 12.73 1.02
CA ALA A 126 -20.36 13.94 0.68
C ALA A 126 -19.45 13.74 -0.56
N PHE A 127 -18.97 12.52 -0.79
CA PHE A 127 -18.19 12.17 -1.98
C PHE A 127 -19.03 11.72 -3.17
N GLY A 128 -20.37 11.83 -3.08
CA GLY A 128 -21.27 11.62 -4.21
C GLY A 128 -21.92 10.23 -4.28
N ALA A 129 -21.99 9.49 -3.17
CA ALA A 129 -22.80 8.29 -3.13
C ALA A 129 -24.28 8.66 -3.29
N SER A 130 -25.01 7.84 -4.05
CA SER A 130 -26.48 7.88 -4.13
C SER A 130 -27.09 6.80 -3.25
N ASP A 131 -28.40 6.87 -3.01
CA ASP A 131 -29.14 5.84 -2.23
C ASP A 131 -29.00 4.43 -2.84
N GLN A 132 -28.75 4.35 -4.14
CA GLN A 132 -28.54 3.07 -4.82
C GLN A 132 -27.10 2.55 -4.70
N THR A 133 -26.11 3.44 -4.62
CA THR A 133 -24.69 3.06 -4.58
C THR A 133 -24.12 2.96 -3.18
N ILE A 134 -24.77 3.60 -2.19
CA ILE A 134 -24.28 3.66 -0.81
C ILE A 134 -24.10 2.27 -0.19
N VAL A 135 -25.01 1.33 -0.49
CA VAL A 135 -24.96 -0.03 0.05
C VAL A 135 -23.67 -0.74 -0.37
N PHE A 136 -23.30 -0.64 -1.65
CA PHE A 136 -22.06 -1.23 -2.18
C PHE A 136 -20.81 -0.52 -1.66
N ALA A 137 -20.88 0.81 -1.57
CA ALA A 137 -19.78 1.62 -1.02
C ALA A 137 -19.51 1.30 0.45
N GLU A 138 -20.55 1.18 1.27
CA GLU A 138 -20.42 0.84 2.69
C GLU A 138 -19.89 -0.57 2.93
N GLN A 139 -20.33 -1.55 2.15
CA GLN A 139 -19.81 -2.91 2.24
C GLN A 139 -18.32 -2.95 1.90
N TYR A 140 -17.93 -2.34 0.79
CA TYR A 140 -16.55 -2.28 0.34
C TYR A 140 -15.66 -1.58 1.36
N ILE A 141 -16.03 -0.36 1.77
CA ILE A 141 -15.20 0.43 2.68
C ILE A 141 -15.11 -0.21 4.07
N SER A 142 -16.16 -0.87 4.56
CA SER A 142 -16.15 -1.54 5.85
C SER A 142 -15.12 -2.67 5.90
N ILE A 143 -15.02 -3.48 4.84
CA ILE A 143 -14.03 -4.55 4.71
C ILE A 143 -12.62 -3.94 4.60
N TYR A 144 -12.46 -2.90 3.79
CA TYR A 144 -11.19 -2.23 3.62
C TYR A 144 -10.66 -1.61 4.92
N LEU A 145 -11.55 -0.99 5.71
CA LEU A 145 -11.19 -0.36 6.99
C LEU A 145 -10.67 -1.37 8.01
N ILE A 146 -11.20 -2.59 8.04
CA ILE A 146 -10.67 -3.67 8.89
C ILE A 146 -9.24 -4.02 8.49
N GLY A 147 -8.95 -4.00 7.18
CA GLY A 147 -7.61 -4.25 6.61
C GLY A 147 -6.66 -3.05 6.66
N THR A 148 -7.11 -1.86 7.05
CA THR A 148 -6.32 -0.61 6.95
C THR A 148 -4.97 -0.69 7.64
N ILE A 149 -4.88 -1.36 8.80
CA ILE A 149 -3.62 -1.53 9.50
C ILE A 149 -2.59 -2.27 8.63
N PHE A 150 -2.99 -3.36 7.99
CA PHE A 150 -2.10 -4.12 7.11
C PHE A 150 -1.71 -3.34 5.87
N VAL A 151 -2.66 -2.60 5.29
CA VAL A 151 -2.41 -1.74 4.11
C VAL A 151 -1.41 -0.63 4.45
N GLN A 152 -1.59 0.05 5.57
CA GLN A 152 -0.68 1.12 6.00
C GLN A 152 0.72 0.61 6.27
N PHE A 153 0.86 -0.50 6.98
CA PHE A 153 2.16 -1.12 7.20
C PHE A 153 2.79 -1.59 5.89
N ALA A 154 2.00 -2.20 5.02
CA ALA A 154 2.47 -2.64 3.71
C ALA A 154 3.04 -1.50 2.87
N LEU A 155 2.30 -0.41 2.74
CA LEU A 155 2.71 0.75 1.95
C LEU A 155 3.82 1.55 2.63
N GLY A 156 3.71 1.80 3.94
CA GLY A 156 4.66 2.61 4.69
C GLY A 156 6.03 1.96 4.81
N LEU A 157 6.10 0.65 5.14
CA LEU A 157 7.36 -0.05 5.29
C LEU A 157 8.00 -0.45 3.95
N ASN A 158 7.24 -0.52 2.87
CA ASN A 158 7.79 -0.82 1.54
C ASN A 158 8.85 0.20 1.10
N THR A 159 8.69 1.46 1.46
CA THR A 159 9.68 2.52 1.20
C THR A 159 10.98 2.29 1.95
N TYR A 160 10.94 1.80 3.20
CA TYR A 160 12.13 1.44 3.98
C TYR A 160 12.86 0.23 3.38
N ILE A 161 12.11 -0.78 2.94
CA ILE A 161 12.67 -1.97 2.30
C ILE A 161 13.38 -1.58 0.99
N SER A 162 12.75 -0.72 0.21
CA SER A 162 13.32 -0.21 -1.04
C SER A 162 14.57 0.64 -0.81
N ALA A 163 14.56 1.47 0.24
CA ALA A 163 15.68 2.33 0.61
C ALA A 163 16.91 1.57 1.09
N GLN A 164 16.74 0.36 1.63
CA GLN A 164 17.84 -0.51 2.06
C GLN A 164 18.53 -1.25 0.90
N GLY A 165 18.05 -1.11 -0.34
CA GLY A 165 18.61 -1.81 -1.50
C GLY A 165 18.42 -3.34 -1.47
N ASN A 166 17.66 -3.86 -0.53
CA ASN A 166 17.51 -5.29 -0.28
C ASN A 166 16.34 -5.89 -1.07
N ALA A 167 16.57 -6.24 -2.33
CA ALA A 167 15.63 -7.00 -3.14
C ALA A 167 15.14 -8.31 -2.49
N LYS A 168 15.95 -8.91 -1.59
CA LYS A 168 15.60 -10.13 -0.87
C LYS A 168 14.49 -9.93 0.17
N VAL A 169 14.44 -8.78 0.82
CA VAL A 169 13.40 -8.47 1.82
C VAL A 169 12.09 -8.11 1.12
N ALA A 170 12.15 -7.42 -0.01
CA ALA A 170 10.98 -7.17 -0.85
C ALA A 170 10.38 -8.49 -1.38
N ASP A 171 11.20 -9.47 -1.75
CA ASP A 171 10.74 -10.79 -2.20
C ASP A 171 10.11 -11.61 -1.05
N MET A 172 10.66 -11.52 0.16
CA MET A 172 10.09 -12.16 1.35
C MET A 172 8.73 -11.53 1.72
N TYR A 173 8.59 -10.22 1.58
CA TYR A 173 7.34 -9.50 1.80
C TYR A 173 6.26 -9.90 0.79
N LEU A 174 6.61 -10.00 -0.50
CA LEU A 174 5.71 -10.48 -1.54
C LEU A 174 5.26 -11.93 -1.30
N ARG A 175 6.11 -12.78 -0.74
CA ARG A 175 5.76 -14.16 -0.35
C ARG A 175 4.80 -14.21 0.83
N ILE A 176 4.97 -13.34 1.81
CA ILE A 176 4.07 -13.23 2.97
C ILE A 176 2.71 -12.68 2.51
N SER A 177 2.68 -11.64 1.70
CA SER A 177 1.45 -11.07 1.12
C SER A 177 0.69 -12.10 0.29
N LYS A 178 1.37 -12.89 -0.53
CA LYS A 178 0.75 -14.00 -1.28
C LYS A 178 0.15 -15.07 -0.36
N LYS A 179 0.81 -15.42 0.74
CA LYS A 179 0.27 -16.37 1.72
C LYS A 179 -0.98 -15.83 2.43
N ILE A 180 -0.98 -14.54 2.78
CA ILE A 180 -2.14 -13.89 3.40
C ILE A 180 -3.32 -13.85 2.42
N ASN A 181 -3.09 -13.49 1.16
CA ASN A 181 -4.14 -13.53 0.12
C ASN A 181 -4.67 -14.94 -0.15
N LEU A 182 -3.81 -15.97 -0.09
CA LEU A 182 -4.23 -17.36 -0.23
C LEU A 182 -5.15 -17.80 0.92
N ILE A 183 -4.83 -17.36 2.15
CA ILE A 183 -5.66 -17.64 3.34
C ILE A 183 -6.99 -16.90 3.27
N LEU A 184 -6.99 -15.64 2.81
CA LEU A 184 -8.21 -14.85 2.61
C LEU A 184 -9.12 -15.45 1.52
N ASN A 185 -8.56 -15.95 0.42
CA ASN A 185 -9.33 -16.64 -0.60
C ASN A 185 -9.89 -17.97 -0.11
N PHE A 186 -9.12 -18.72 0.70
CA PHE A 186 -9.60 -19.98 1.28
C PHE A 186 -10.78 -19.77 2.27
N ILE A 187 -10.81 -18.65 2.99
CA ILE A 187 -11.92 -18.28 3.89
C ILE A 187 -13.15 -17.82 3.10
N LYS A 188 -12.98 -17.38 1.84
CA LYS A 188 -14.07 -16.89 0.99
C LYS A 188 -14.78 -17.99 0.20
N ASP A 189 -14.09 -19.10 -0.04
CA ASP A 189 -14.58 -20.25 -0.83
C ASP A 189 -15.10 -21.41 0.05
N GLY A 190 -15.09 -21.30 1.38
CA GLY A 190 -15.69 -22.20 2.37
C GLY A 190 -16.88 -21.57 3.09
#